data_f727b143b3dd7d10a208cb0d7035bf13
#
_entry.id   f727b143b3dd7d10a208cb0d7035bf13
#
_cell.length_a   1.000
_cell.length_b   1.000
_cell.length_c   1.000
_cell.angle_alpha   90.00
_cell.angle_beta   90.00
_cell.angle_gamma   90.00
#
_symmetry.space_group_name_H-M   'P 1'
#
loop_
_entity.id
_entity.type
_entity.pdbx_description
1 polymer ?
#
loop_
_entity_poly.entity_id
_entity_poly.type
_entity_poly.pdbx_seq_one_letter_code
_entity_poly.pdbx_strand_id
1 'polypeptide(L)'
;MALLAGKVVLISGGTRGLGAAVAQCTIASGGTVVVTGRRRPTPLPGCDFLQADVSDPASAQASVADTIDRHGRVDCLVNAAGLTSRGTLVETTPELFDQHIAVNLRGPFFLMQAAVRDMLRRGEPGTIVNIISSSELGGQPYLAPYVAAKAGLAGLTRNAAHAHRRDRIRINGLDIGWTDTEGEDATQREFHGASDDWRERAAAQLPMGRLGQVDEIAEFVVFLLSPRSGVVTGSVLDWDQNVFGGMD
;
A
#
# COMPACT_ATOMS: atom_id res chain seq x y z
N MET A 1 -21.97 -9.05 8.63
CA MET A 1 -21.11 -10.24 8.39
C MET A 1 -19.66 -9.76 8.38
N ALA A 2 -18.79 -10.41 9.11
CA ALA A 2 -17.37 -10.06 9.13
C ALA A 2 -16.72 -10.45 7.78
N LEU A 3 -16.32 -9.46 6.99
CA LEU A 3 -15.84 -9.61 5.60
C LEU A 3 -14.58 -10.47 5.48
N LEU A 4 -13.73 -10.46 6.51
CA LEU A 4 -12.43 -11.13 6.56
C LEU A 4 -12.35 -12.18 7.69
N ALA A 5 -13.52 -12.71 8.15
CA ALA A 5 -13.54 -13.71 9.20
C ALA A 5 -12.62 -14.90 8.87
N GLY A 6 -11.73 -15.23 9.82
CA GLY A 6 -10.78 -16.33 9.70
C GLY A 6 -9.66 -16.12 8.68
N LYS A 7 -9.47 -14.92 8.12
CA LYS A 7 -8.34 -14.58 7.25
C LYS A 7 -7.17 -14.01 8.03
N VAL A 8 -5.96 -14.41 7.67
CA VAL A 8 -4.71 -13.83 8.15
C VAL A 8 -4.23 -12.79 7.13
N VAL A 9 -4.12 -11.55 7.58
CA VAL A 9 -3.78 -10.39 6.75
C VAL A 9 -2.45 -9.79 7.22
N LEU A 10 -1.46 -9.80 6.34
CA LEU A 10 -0.18 -9.13 6.56
C LEU A 10 -0.21 -7.74 5.92
N ILE A 11 0.15 -6.70 6.68
CA ILE A 11 0.14 -5.31 6.22
C ILE A 11 1.53 -4.71 6.39
N SER A 12 2.24 -4.49 5.29
CA SER A 12 3.51 -3.78 5.34
C SER A 12 3.29 -2.28 5.52
N GLY A 13 4.06 -1.65 6.42
CA GLY A 13 3.83 -0.24 6.77
C GLY A 13 2.55 -0.01 7.58
N GLY A 14 2.07 -1.05 8.28
CA GLY A 14 0.82 -1.03 9.05
C GLY A 14 0.88 -0.30 10.40
N THR A 15 1.95 0.44 10.69
CA THR A 15 2.18 1.05 12.02
C THR A 15 1.68 2.49 12.15
N ARG A 16 1.31 3.15 11.04
CA ARG A 16 0.82 4.53 10.99
C ARG A 16 0.03 4.81 9.71
N GLY A 17 -0.62 5.97 9.66
CA GLY A 17 -1.32 6.46 8.47
C GLY A 17 -2.29 5.44 7.88
N LEU A 18 -2.33 5.35 6.55
CA LEU A 18 -3.24 4.45 5.85
C LEU A 18 -3.07 2.97 6.26
N GLY A 19 -1.82 2.50 6.43
CA GLY A 19 -1.59 1.11 6.82
C GLY A 19 -2.19 0.77 8.19
N ALA A 20 -2.14 1.70 9.15
CA ALA A 20 -2.78 1.52 10.46
C ALA A 20 -4.32 1.57 10.36
N ALA A 21 -4.89 2.44 9.53
CA ALA A 21 -6.32 2.47 9.27
C ALA A 21 -6.79 1.15 8.64
N VAL A 22 -6.06 0.62 7.66
CA VAL A 22 -6.33 -0.70 7.06
C VAL A 22 -6.28 -1.80 8.11
N ALA A 23 -5.30 -1.76 9.04
CA ALA A 23 -5.20 -2.74 10.11
C ALA A 23 -6.44 -2.73 11.01
N GLN A 24 -6.89 -1.55 11.47
CA GLN A 24 -8.08 -1.41 12.30
C GLN A 24 -9.37 -1.83 11.56
N CYS A 25 -9.53 -1.42 10.32
CA CYS A 25 -10.67 -1.82 9.49
C CYS A 25 -10.70 -3.34 9.26
N THR A 26 -9.52 -3.97 9.07
CA THR A 26 -9.38 -5.42 8.93
C THR A 26 -9.78 -6.16 10.21
N ILE A 27 -9.35 -5.68 11.39
CA ILE A 27 -9.75 -6.23 12.69
C ILE A 27 -11.26 -6.12 12.87
N ALA A 28 -11.84 -4.95 12.63
CA ALA A 28 -13.29 -4.73 12.70
C ALA A 28 -14.06 -5.64 11.73
N SER A 29 -13.42 -6.09 10.65
CA SER A 29 -13.96 -7.03 9.67
C SER A 29 -13.69 -8.49 10.01
N GLY A 30 -13.16 -8.80 11.21
CA GLY A 30 -12.95 -10.16 11.72
C GLY A 30 -11.66 -10.84 11.24
N GLY A 31 -10.73 -10.10 10.63
CA GLY A 31 -9.44 -10.62 10.23
C GLY A 31 -8.42 -10.68 11.38
N THR A 32 -7.52 -11.65 11.32
CA THR A 32 -6.30 -11.67 12.13
C THR A 32 -5.25 -10.83 11.43
N VAL A 33 -4.68 -9.85 12.14
CA VAL A 33 -3.81 -8.84 11.53
C VAL A 33 -2.38 -8.93 12.05
N VAL A 34 -1.44 -8.96 11.13
CA VAL A 34 -0.01 -8.76 11.39
C VAL A 34 0.44 -7.51 10.66
N VAL A 35 1.05 -6.57 11.38
CA VAL A 35 1.59 -5.35 10.81
C VAL A 35 3.11 -5.34 10.86
N THR A 36 3.73 -4.77 9.83
CA THR A 36 5.19 -4.57 9.85
C THR A 36 5.57 -3.10 9.83
N GLY A 37 6.74 -2.81 10.38
CA GLY A 37 7.35 -1.50 10.35
C GLY A 37 8.76 -1.53 10.94
N ARG A 38 9.56 -0.49 10.66
CA ARG A 38 10.93 -0.38 11.15
C ARG A 38 11.03 -0.15 12.66
N ARG A 39 10.00 0.40 13.27
CA ARG A 39 9.90 0.68 14.71
C ARG A 39 8.57 0.18 15.23
N ARG A 40 8.56 -0.33 16.45
CA ARG A 40 7.32 -0.71 17.12
C ARG A 40 6.46 0.55 17.29
N PRO A 41 5.20 0.52 16.85
CA PRO A 41 4.29 1.65 17.04
C PRO A 41 3.90 1.80 18.51
N THR A 42 3.30 2.93 18.86
CA THR A 42 2.37 3.01 19.98
C THR A 42 1.35 1.86 19.83
N PRO A 43 0.89 1.21 20.90
CA PRO A 43 0.11 -0.02 20.78
C PRO A 43 -1.02 0.10 19.75
N LEU A 44 -1.01 -0.77 18.75
CA LEU A 44 -2.14 -1.00 17.85
C LEU A 44 -2.92 -2.19 18.43
N PRO A 45 -4.04 -1.93 19.15
CA PRO A 45 -4.80 -3.02 19.77
C PRO A 45 -5.30 -4.02 18.73
N GLY A 46 -5.18 -5.31 19.06
CA GLY A 46 -5.75 -6.39 18.25
C GLY A 46 -4.93 -6.82 17.04
N CYS A 47 -3.69 -6.35 16.88
CA CYS A 47 -2.79 -6.85 15.84
C CYS A 47 -1.41 -7.26 16.41
N ASP A 48 -0.78 -8.21 15.75
CA ASP A 48 0.60 -8.57 15.99
C ASP A 48 1.55 -7.61 15.24
N PHE A 49 2.69 -7.34 15.86
CA PHE A 49 3.74 -6.54 15.24
C PHE A 49 4.98 -7.38 14.95
N LEU A 50 5.50 -7.23 13.74
CA LEU A 50 6.80 -7.73 13.31
C LEU A 50 7.69 -6.55 12.90
N GLN A 51 8.87 -6.48 13.48
CA GLN A 51 9.84 -5.49 13.03
C GLN A 51 10.44 -5.92 11.69
N ALA A 52 10.25 -5.11 10.65
CA ALA A 52 10.80 -5.37 9.33
C ALA A 52 11.10 -4.07 8.58
N ASP A 53 12.18 -4.09 7.82
CA ASP A 53 12.50 -3.07 6.82
C ASP A 53 12.23 -3.65 5.43
N VAL A 54 11.19 -3.15 4.77
CA VAL A 54 10.80 -3.64 3.44
C VAL A 54 11.83 -3.32 2.36
N SER A 55 12.75 -2.39 2.60
CA SER A 55 13.85 -2.09 1.67
C SER A 55 14.91 -3.20 1.61
N ASP A 56 14.97 -4.04 2.65
CA ASP A 56 15.79 -5.25 2.68
C ASP A 56 14.97 -6.48 2.26
N PRO A 57 15.30 -7.14 1.14
CA PRO A 57 14.58 -8.31 0.67
C PRO A 57 14.53 -9.46 1.69
N ALA A 58 15.60 -9.68 2.45
CA ALA A 58 15.63 -10.74 3.45
C ALA A 58 14.66 -10.43 4.61
N SER A 59 14.65 -9.20 5.10
CA SER A 59 13.70 -8.73 6.12
C SER A 59 12.25 -8.79 5.64
N ALA A 60 11.98 -8.40 4.38
CA ALA A 60 10.66 -8.48 3.78
C ALA A 60 10.16 -9.94 3.72
N GLN A 61 10.98 -10.87 3.23
CA GLN A 61 10.62 -12.30 3.15
C GLN A 61 10.47 -12.93 4.53
N ALA A 62 11.35 -12.59 5.49
CA ALA A 62 11.28 -13.07 6.86
C ALA A 62 9.96 -12.67 7.53
N SER A 63 9.46 -11.45 7.29
CA SER A 63 8.18 -11.01 7.86
C SER A 63 6.98 -11.87 7.41
N VAL A 64 7.01 -12.37 6.19
CA VAL A 64 6.00 -13.33 5.69
C VAL A 64 6.19 -14.69 6.35
N ALA A 65 7.43 -15.20 6.45
CA ALA A 65 7.72 -16.47 7.11
C ALA A 65 7.30 -16.44 8.59
N ASP A 66 7.64 -15.37 9.33
CA ASP A 66 7.26 -15.20 10.73
C ASP A 66 5.74 -15.11 10.90
N THR A 67 5.03 -14.55 9.93
CA THR A 67 3.56 -14.55 9.93
C THR A 67 3.02 -15.96 9.75
N ILE A 68 3.60 -16.74 8.85
CA ILE A 68 3.22 -18.14 8.62
C ILE A 68 3.52 -18.98 9.86
N ASP A 69 4.68 -18.80 10.48
CA ASP A 69 5.06 -19.54 11.69
C ASP A 69 4.11 -19.26 12.86
N ARG A 70 3.59 -18.04 13.00
CA ARG A 70 2.66 -17.65 14.07
C ARG A 70 1.21 -18.07 13.81
N HIS A 71 0.76 -17.92 12.57
CA HIS A 71 -0.67 -18.04 12.19
C HIS A 71 -0.95 -19.17 11.20
N GLY A 72 0.07 -19.90 10.77
CA GLY A 72 -0.04 -21.03 9.84
C GLY A 72 -0.14 -20.63 8.37
N ARG A 73 -0.37 -19.34 8.04
CA ARG A 73 -0.63 -18.88 6.67
C ARG A 73 -0.63 -17.37 6.52
N VAL A 74 -0.57 -16.92 5.25
CA VAL A 74 -0.96 -15.57 4.82
C VAL A 74 -2.05 -15.68 3.77
N ASP A 75 -3.27 -15.22 4.07
CA ASP A 75 -4.39 -15.22 3.10
C ASP A 75 -4.43 -13.92 2.30
N CYS A 76 -4.07 -12.82 2.95
CA CYS A 76 -4.09 -11.51 2.34
C CYS A 76 -2.79 -10.74 2.64
N LEU A 77 -2.34 -9.96 1.66
CA LEU A 77 -1.20 -9.06 1.81
C LEU A 77 -1.62 -7.65 1.38
N VAL A 78 -1.26 -6.64 2.20
CA VAL A 78 -1.37 -5.23 1.82
C VAL A 78 0.02 -4.60 1.83
N ASN A 79 0.46 -4.12 0.67
CA ASN A 79 1.68 -3.35 0.53
C ASN A 79 1.37 -1.86 0.70
N ALA A 80 1.47 -1.35 1.96
CA ALA A 80 1.20 0.05 2.30
C ALA A 80 2.46 0.82 2.76
N ALA A 81 3.60 0.16 2.87
CA ALA A 81 4.87 0.85 3.12
C ALA A 81 5.24 1.76 1.93
N GLY A 82 5.65 2.99 2.22
CA GLY A 82 6.03 3.94 1.18
C GLY A 82 7.05 4.97 1.66
N LEU A 83 7.80 5.49 0.70
CA LEU A 83 8.74 6.60 0.82
C LEU A 83 8.33 7.65 -0.20
N THR A 84 8.16 8.89 0.23
CA THR A 84 7.69 10.04 -0.61
C THR A 84 8.62 11.24 -0.57
N SER A 85 9.91 11.04 -0.24
CA SER A 85 10.91 12.11 -0.30
C SER A 85 11.03 12.69 -1.71
N ARG A 86 11.42 13.95 -1.79
CA ARG A 86 11.42 14.72 -3.04
C ARG A 86 12.73 14.55 -3.80
N GLY A 87 12.62 14.47 -5.11
CA GLY A 87 13.75 14.49 -6.05
C GLY A 87 13.27 14.78 -7.46
N THR A 88 13.90 15.77 -8.11
CA THR A 88 13.67 16.06 -9.53
C THR A 88 14.50 15.14 -10.41
N LEU A 89 14.21 15.10 -11.72
CA LEU A 89 15.03 14.35 -12.67
C LEU A 89 16.50 14.79 -12.66
N VAL A 90 16.75 16.08 -12.41
CA VAL A 90 18.11 16.68 -12.48
C VAL A 90 18.87 16.50 -11.15
N GLU A 91 18.17 16.56 -10.02
CA GLU A 91 18.79 16.63 -8.68
C GLU A 91 18.78 15.30 -7.92
N THR A 92 18.05 14.31 -8.41
CA THR A 92 17.97 12.99 -7.74
C THR A 92 19.33 12.31 -7.77
N THR A 93 19.88 11.99 -6.59
CA THR A 93 21.10 11.19 -6.49
C THR A 93 20.81 9.71 -6.72
N PRO A 94 21.82 8.90 -7.12
CA PRO A 94 21.66 7.45 -7.23
C PRO A 94 21.10 6.81 -5.94
N GLU A 95 21.58 7.24 -4.77
CA GLU A 95 21.15 6.71 -3.47
C GLU A 95 19.68 7.01 -3.19
N LEU A 96 19.22 8.22 -3.51
CA LEU A 96 17.81 8.59 -3.36
C LEU A 96 16.92 7.79 -4.32
N PHE A 97 17.36 7.63 -5.57
CA PHE A 97 16.67 6.79 -6.55
C PHE A 97 16.57 5.35 -6.05
N ASP A 98 17.68 4.75 -5.62
CA ASP A 98 17.74 3.37 -5.11
C ASP A 98 16.86 3.18 -3.87
N GLN A 99 16.78 4.15 -2.97
CA GLN A 99 15.88 4.11 -1.81
C GLN A 99 14.42 4.05 -2.23
N HIS A 100 14.00 4.85 -3.22
CA HIS A 100 12.63 4.81 -3.74
C HIS A 100 12.30 3.46 -4.38
N ILE A 101 13.20 2.93 -5.19
CA ILE A 101 13.04 1.59 -5.79
C ILE A 101 13.01 0.52 -4.69
N ALA A 102 13.89 0.60 -3.71
CA ALA A 102 13.97 -0.38 -2.62
C ALA A 102 12.67 -0.45 -1.81
N VAL A 103 12.12 0.68 -1.41
CA VAL A 103 10.92 0.73 -0.55
C VAL A 103 9.64 0.55 -1.36
N ASN A 104 9.49 1.29 -2.47
CA ASN A 104 8.20 1.40 -3.16
C ASN A 104 7.97 0.32 -4.24
N LEU A 105 9.02 -0.40 -4.67
CA LEU A 105 8.91 -1.42 -5.72
C LEU A 105 9.52 -2.76 -5.30
N ARG A 106 10.82 -2.77 -4.92
CA ARG A 106 11.52 -4.01 -4.59
C ARG A 106 10.95 -4.68 -3.34
N GLY A 107 10.62 -3.91 -2.30
CA GLY A 107 9.99 -4.44 -1.09
C GLY A 107 8.65 -5.13 -1.37
N PRO A 108 7.67 -4.46 -2.00
CA PRO A 108 6.43 -5.11 -2.46
C PRO A 108 6.65 -6.36 -3.30
N PHE A 109 7.65 -6.37 -4.20
CA PHE A 109 7.98 -7.54 -5.01
C PHE A 109 8.30 -8.75 -4.13
N PHE A 110 9.20 -8.62 -3.15
CA PHE A 110 9.63 -9.75 -2.32
C PHE A 110 8.58 -10.16 -1.28
N LEU A 111 7.77 -9.22 -0.78
CA LEU A 111 6.61 -9.54 0.04
C LEU A 111 5.57 -10.36 -0.76
N MET A 112 5.22 -9.90 -1.96
CA MET A 112 4.32 -10.65 -2.86
C MET A 112 4.87 -12.03 -3.20
N GLN A 113 6.16 -12.11 -3.54
CA GLN A 113 6.80 -13.40 -3.88
C GLN A 113 6.66 -14.40 -2.74
N ALA A 114 6.95 -13.99 -1.50
CA ALA A 114 6.87 -14.88 -0.33
C ALA A 114 5.41 -15.28 -0.03
N ALA A 115 4.48 -14.32 -0.06
CA ALA A 115 3.07 -14.58 0.18
C ALA A 115 2.45 -15.49 -0.89
N VAL A 116 2.76 -15.25 -2.17
CA VAL A 116 2.28 -16.09 -3.28
C VAL A 116 2.84 -17.51 -3.17
N ARG A 117 4.10 -17.68 -2.79
CA ARG A 117 4.67 -19.02 -2.54
C ARG A 117 3.89 -19.79 -1.46
N ASP A 118 3.49 -19.15 -0.38
CA ASP A 118 2.66 -19.79 0.65
C ASP A 118 1.26 -20.15 0.13
N MET A 119 0.60 -19.23 -0.59
CA MET A 119 -0.71 -19.48 -1.20
C MET A 119 -0.65 -20.66 -2.17
N LEU A 120 0.36 -20.71 -3.03
CA LEU A 120 0.58 -21.84 -3.97
C LEU A 120 0.86 -23.17 -3.24
N ARG A 121 1.71 -23.13 -2.22
CA ARG A 121 2.04 -24.33 -1.41
C ARG A 121 0.79 -24.91 -0.74
N ARG A 122 -0.15 -24.07 -0.30
CA ARG A 122 -1.41 -24.48 0.32
C ARG A 122 -2.49 -24.86 -0.72
N GLY A 123 -2.35 -24.46 -1.98
CA GLY A 123 -3.40 -24.61 -3.00
C GLY A 123 -4.65 -23.77 -2.73
N GLU A 124 -4.55 -22.73 -1.87
CA GLU A 124 -5.66 -21.92 -1.41
C GLU A 124 -5.67 -20.53 -2.09
N PRO A 125 -6.87 -19.98 -2.30
CA PRO A 125 -6.99 -18.64 -2.88
C PRO A 125 -6.41 -17.57 -1.95
N GLY A 126 -5.83 -16.53 -2.55
CA GLY A 126 -5.29 -15.39 -1.84
C GLY A 126 -5.66 -14.06 -2.47
N THR A 127 -5.42 -12.98 -1.71
CA THR A 127 -5.67 -11.62 -2.23
C THR A 127 -4.56 -10.67 -1.81
N ILE A 128 -4.08 -9.87 -2.76
CA ILE A 128 -3.05 -8.86 -2.53
C ILE A 128 -3.55 -7.50 -3.00
N VAL A 129 -3.34 -6.48 -2.19
CA VAL A 129 -3.59 -5.08 -2.55
C VAL A 129 -2.29 -4.28 -2.42
N ASN A 130 -1.88 -3.65 -3.50
CA ASN A 130 -0.75 -2.74 -3.54
C ASN A 130 -1.25 -1.30 -3.47
N ILE A 131 -0.82 -0.54 -2.47
CA ILE A 131 -1.08 0.90 -2.41
C ILE A 131 -0.12 1.60 -3.38
N ILE A 132 -0.68 2.10 -4.45
CA ILE A 132 0.04 2.81 -5.51
C ILE A 132 -0.13 4.32 -5.27
N SER A 133 -0.24 5.10 -6.30
CA SER A 133 -0.50 6.54 -6.23
C SER A 133 -0.82 7.03 -7.63
N SER A 134 -1.75 7.95 -7.77
CA SER A 134 -2.02 8.64 -9.03
C SER A 134 -0.77 9.30 -9.65
N SER A 135 0.27 9.53 -8.85
CA SER A 135 1.59 9.94 -9.35
C SER A 135 2.24 8.92 -10.29
N GLU A 136 1.78 7.65 -10.34
CA GLU A 136 2.28 6.64 -11.28
C GLU A 136 2.06 7.07 -12.74
N LEU A 137 1.05 7.91 -12.97
CA LEU A 137 0.73 8.47 -14.28
C LEU A 137 1.61 9.67 -14.66
N GLY A 138 2.43 10.17 -13.73
CA GLY A 138 3.34 11.29 -13.94
C GLY A 138 2.76 12.64 -13.49
N GLY A 139 3.39 13.73 -13.91
CA GLY A 139 2.90 15.09 -13.69
C GLY A 139 3.40 15.81 -12.44
N GLN A 140 4.20 15.18 -11.59
CA GLN A 140 4.81 15.81 -10.42
C GLN A 140 6.34 15.85 -10.55
N PRO A 141 6.93 16.93 -11.09
CA PRO A 141 8.36 16.98 -11.46
C PRO A 141 9.31 16.71 -10.29
N TYR A 142 8.91 17.03 -9.06
CA TYR A 142 9.69 16.84 -7.84
C TYR A 142 9.54 15.44 -7.22
N LEU A 143 8.86 14.51 -7.89
CA LEU A 143 8.66 13.12 -7.46
C LEU A 143 9.24 12.10 -8.44
N ALA A 144 10.22 12.47 -9.27
CA ALA A 144 10.71 11.62 -10.34
C ALA A 144 11.04 10.16 -9.91
N PRO A 145 11.82 9.89 -8.83
CA PRO A 145 12.11 8.52 -8.42
C PRO A 145 10.88 7.80 -7.82
N TYR A 146 9.99 8.54 -7.18
CA TYR A 146 8.73 8.00 -6.66
C TYR A 146 7.80 7.55 -7.78
N VAL A 147 7.60 8.40 -8.79
CA VAL A 147 6.82 8.11 -10.01
C VAL A 147 7.33 6.84 -10.68
N ALA A 148 8.65 6.74 -10.92
CA ALA A 148 9.26 5.55 -11.52
C ALA A 148 8.96 4.26 -10.72
N ALA A 149 9.06 4.33 -9.39
CA ALA A 149 8.80 3.19 -8.53
C ALA A 149 7.31 2.80 -8.50
N LYS A 150 6.39 3.76 -8.43
CA LYS A 150 4.94 3.50 -8.39
C LYS A 150 4.40 3.03 -9.75
N ALA A 151 4.87 3.59 -10.86
CA ALA A 151 4.59 3.08 -12.21
C ALA A 151 5.09 1.63 -12.38
N GLY A 152 6.29 1.32 -11.87
CA GLY A 152 6.82 -0.03 -11.81
C GLY A 152 5.92 -0.98 -11.00
N LEU A 153 5.40 -0.52 -9.86
CA LEU A 153 4.50 -1.32 -9.01
C LEU A 153 3.14 -1.57 -9.68
N ALA A 154 2.61 -0.58 -10.40
CA ALA A 154 1.39 -0.74 -11.21
C ALA A 154 1.56 -1.80 -12.29
N GLY A 155 2.67 -1.75 -13.04
CA GLY A 155 3.03 -2.77 -14.03
C GLY A 155 3.22 -4.16 -13.41
N LEU A 156 3.92 -4.24 -12.28
CA LEU A 156 4.13 -5.48 -11.54
C LEU A 156 2.81 -6.08 -11.03
N THR A 157 1.90 -5.25 -10.55
CA THR A 157 0.54 -5.66 -10.11
C THR A 157 -0.20 -6.38 -11.24
N ARG A 158 -0.25 -5.79 -12.42
CA ARG A 158 -0.91 -6.38 -13.61
C ARG A 158 -0.24 -7.69 -14.04
N ASN A 159 1.09 -7.73 -14.05
CA ASN A 159 1.86 -8.92 -14.44
C ASN A 159 1.64 -10.08 -13.45
N ALA A 160 1.77 -9.83 -12.15
CA ALA A 160 1.60 -10.85 -11.11
C ALA A 160 0.15 -11.38 -11.07
N ALA A 161 -0.84 -10.50 -11.23
CA ALA A 161 -2.24 -10.89 -11.33
C ALA A 161 -2.49 -11.83 -12.51
N HIS A 162 -1.94 -11.49 -13.69
CA HIS A 162 -2.06 -12.34 -14.87
C HIS A 162 -1.41 -13.72 -14.65
N ALA A 163 -0.23 -13.76 -14.05
CA ALA A 163 0.51 -15.01 -13.80
C ALA A 163 -0.29 -15.97 -12.90
N HIS A 164 -0.94 -15.42 -11.84
CA HIS A 164 -1.55 -16.23 -10.78
C HIS A 164 -3.09 -16.29 -10.80
N ARG A 165 -3.74 -15.82 -11.87
CA ARG A 165 -5.22 -15.84 -11.97
C ARG A 165 -5.81 -17.26 -11.92
N ARG A 166 -5.10 -18.24 -12.44
CA ARG A 166 -5.54 -19.65 -12.41
C ARG A 166 -5.33 -20.31 -11.05
N ASP A 167 -4.43 -19.75 -10.24
CA ASP A 167 -4.21 -20.18 -8.86
C ASP A 167 -5.23 -19.56 -7.90
N ARG A 168 -6.19 -18.80 -8.42
CA ARG A 168 -7.23 -18.08 -7.63
C ARG A 168 -6.63 -17.02 -6.71
N ILE A 169 -5.45 -16.49 -7.05
CA ILE A 169 -4.80 -15.40 -6.33
C ILE A 169 -5.12 -14.10 -7.07
N ARG A 170 -5.84 -13.21 -6.37
CA ARG A 170 -6.20 -11.89 -6.90
C ARG A 170 -5.20 -10.85 -6.44
N ILE A 171 -4.71 -10.04 -7.36
CA ILE A 171 -3.74 -8.98 -7.07
C ILE A 171 -4.22 -7.70 -7.74
N ASN A 172 -4.48 -6.67 -6.93
CA ASN A 172 -4.95 -5.38 -7.41
C ASN A 172 -4.10 -4.25 -6.86
N GLY A 173 -4.08 -3.14 -7.57
CA GLY A 173 -3.52 -1.88 -7.13
C GLY A 173 -4.62 -0.88 -6.79
N LEU A 174 -4.34 0.02 -5.87
CA LEU A 174 -5.20 1.14 -5.57
C LEU A 174 -4.39 2.43 -5.71
N ASP A 175 -4.72 3.21 -6.73
CA ASP A 175 -4.15 4.52 -6.98
C ASP A 175 -4.84 5.53 -6.08
N ILE A 176 -4.21 5.82 -4.95
CA ILE A 176 -4.73 6.82 -4.03
C ILE A 176 -4.28 8.21 -4.46
N GLY A 177 -5.22 9.15 -4.40
CA GLY A 177 -4.97 10.56 -4.58
C GLY A 177 -4.41 11.23 -3.33
N TRP A 178 -4.51 12.55 -3.29
CA TRP A 178 -4.01 13.34 -2.17
C TRP A 178 -4.81 13.06 -0.90
N THR A 179 -4.14 12.45 0.07
CA THR A 179 -4.76 11.86 1.26
C THR A 179 -4.27 12.55 2.53
N ASP A 180 -5.18 12.86 3.45
CA ASP A 180 -4.83 13.45 4.76
C ASP A 180 -4.21 12.37 5.65
N THR A 181 -2.91 12.49 5.88
CA THR A 181 -2.14 11.63 6.77
C THR A 181 -1.12 12.44 7.57
N GLU A 182 -0.69 11.91 8.71
CA GLU A 182 0.44 12.48 9.46
C GLU A 182 1.73 12.51 8.61
N GLY A 183 1.91 11.51 7.74
CA GLY A 183 3.05 11.45 6.83
C GLY A 183 3.00 12.55 5.78
N GLU A 184 1.81 12.86 5.27
CA GLU A 184 1.62 13.96 4.33
C GLU A 184 1.80 15.33 5.02
N ASP A 185 1.30 15.50 6.24
CA ASP A 185 1.54 16.73 7.01
C ASP A 185 3.05 16.99 7.20
N ALA A 186 3.79 15.96 7.59
CA ALA A 186 5.25 16.07 7.72
C ALA A 186 5.91 16.44 6.38
N THR A 187 5.48 15.82 5.28
CA THR A 187 5.98 16.09 3.93
C THR A 187 5.68 17.52 3.47
N GLN A 188 4.47 18.01 3.71
CA GLN A 188 4.06 19.37 3.36
C GLN A 188 4.88 20.41 4.13
N ARG A 189 5.13 20.17 5.41
CA ARG A 189 5.98 21.05 6.22
C ARG A 189 7.45 21.03 5.82
N GLU A 190 7.99 19.84 5.61
CA GLU A 190 9.42 19.64 5.31
C GLU A 190 9.81 20.16 3.93
N PHE A 191 9.03 19.82 2.90
CA PHE A 191 9.41 20.07 1.51
C PHE A 191 8.69 21.25 0.85
N HIS A 192 7.55 21.67 1.40
CA HIS A 192 6.73 22.74 0.81
C HIS A 192 6.55 23.94 1.71
N GLY A 193 7.18 23.95 2.91
CA GLY A 193 7.09 25.05 3.86
C GLY A 193 5.65 25.36 4.27
N ALA A 194 4.81 24.33 4.34
CA ALA A 194 3.38 24.49 4.55
C ALA A 194 3.06 25.01 5.96
N SER A 195 2.15 25.98 6.03
CA SER A 195 1.55 26.51 7.25
C SER A 195 0.40 25.62 7.75
N ASP A 196 -0.16 25.95 8.91
CA ASP A 196 -1.19 25.11 9.55
C ASP A 196 -2.47 24.97 8.72
N ASP A 197 -2.75 25.93 7.83
CA ASP A 197 -3.91 25.96 6.92
C ASP A 197 -3.70 25.20 5.60
N TRP A 198 -2.62 24.43 5.46
CA TRP A 198 -2.31 23.75 4.20
C TRP A 198 -3.42 22.78 3.75
N ARG A 199 -4.11 22.15 4.71
CA ARG A 199 -5.22 21.23 4.42
C ARG A 199 -6.40 21.95 3.77
N GLU A 200 -6.75 23.10 4.28
CA GLU A 200 -7.83 23.95 3.75
C GLU A 200 -7.49 24.43 2.34
N ARG A 201 -6.25 24.88 2.14
CA ARG A 201 -5.78 25.30 0.81
C ARG A 201 -5.71 24.16 -0.18
N ALA A 202 -5.28 22.98 0.25
CA ALA A 202 -5.28 21.78 -0.59
C ALA A 202 -6.71 21.38 -0.95
N ALA A 203 -7.61 21.34 0.03
CA ALA A 203 -9.02 21.01 -0.16
C ALA A 203 -9.70 21.95 -1.19
N ALA A 204 -9.41 23.25 -1.12
CA ALA A 204 -9.96 24.23 -2.05
C ALA A 204 -9.52 24.03 -3.52
N GLN A 205 -8.43 23.29 -3.75
CA GLN A 205 -7.93 22.98 -5.11
C GLN A 205 -8.47 21.65 -5.66
N LEU A 206 -9.11 20.86 -4.80
CA LEU A 206 -9.59 19.53 -5.18
C LEU A 206 -11.05 19.56 -5.63
N PRO A 207 -11.42 18.78 -6.66
CA PRO A 207 -12.79 18.80 -7.22
C PRO A 207 -13.90 18.56 -6.19
N MET A 208 -13.68 17.68 -5.21
CA MET A 208 -14.66 17.37 -4.16
C MET A 208 -14.48 18.25 -2.89
N GLY A 209 -13.60 19.24 -2.92
CA GLY A 209 -13.39 20.19 -1.81
C GLY A 209 -12.79 19.58 -0.56
N ARG A 210 -12.17 18.42 -0.64
CA ARG A 210 -11.53 17.74 0.50
C ARG A 210 -10.43 16.77 0.08
N LEU A 211 -9.49 16.54 0.99
CA LEU A 211 -8.52 15.44 0.85
C LEU A 211 -9.19 14.07 1.03
N GLY A 212 -8.61 13.04 0.43
CA GLY A 212 -8.98 11.66 0.73
C GLY A 212 -8.78 11.33 2.21
N GLN A 213 -9.66 10.50 2.77
CA GLN A 213 -9.56 10.09 4.17
C GLN A 213 -9.07 8.64 4.28
N VAL A 214 -8.16 8.39 5.22
CA VAL A 214 -7.56 7.06 5.40
C VAL A 214 -8.59 5.98 5.71
N ASP A 215 -9.65 6.32 6.44
CA ASP A 215 -10.70 5.34 6.80
C ASP A 215 -11.52 4.93 5.58
N GLU A 216 -11.86 5.86 4.69
CA GLU A 216 -12.57 5.56 3.44
C GLU A 216 -11.74 4.65 2.52
N ILE A 217 -10.44 4.92 2.42
CA ILE A 217 -9.51 4.08 1.66
C ILE A 217 -9.37 2.71 2.30
N ALA A 218 -9.28 2.64 3.62
CA ALA A 218 -9.17 1.39 4.37
C ALA A 218 -10.38 0.48 4.16
N GLU A 219 -11.59 1.03 4.17
CA GLU A 219 -12.82 0.28 3.86
C GLU A 219 -12.79 -0.30 2.44
N PHE A 220 -12.31 0.48 1.47
CA PHE A 220 -12.20 0.01 0.11
C PHE A 220 -11.11 -1.06 -0.07
N VAL A 221 -9.98 -0.94 0.64
CA VAL A 221 -8.95 -1.99 0.69
C VAL A 221 -9.54 -3.28 1.26
N VAL A 222 -10.27 -3.22 2.38
CA VAL A 222 -10.93 -4.38 2.98
C VAL A 222 -11.97 -5.00 2.03
N PHE A 223 -12.72 -4.17 1.29
CA PHE A 223 -13.61 -4.67 0.24
C PHE A 223 -12.84 -5.45 -0.84
N LEU A 224 -11.72 -4.93 -1.33
CA LEU A 224 -10.87 -5.60 -2.33
C LEU A 224 -10.28 -6.92 -1.81
N LEU A 225 -9.90 -6.98 -0.53
CA LEU A 225 -9.40 -8.20 0.11
C LEU A 225 -10.50 -9.25 0.28
N SER A 226 -11.75 -8.83 0.42
CA SER A 226 -12.87 -9.70 0.73
C SER A 226 -13.41 -10.45 -0.51
N PRO A 227 -14.20 -11.53 -0.30
CA PRO A 227 -14.90 -12.21 -1.38
C PRO A 227 -15.92 -11.31 -2.12
N ARG A 228 -16.34 -10.19 -1.53
CA ARG A 228 -17.34 -9.29 -2.12
C ARG A 228 -16.83 -8.56 -3.37
N SER A 229 -15.52 -8.41 -3.53
CA SER A 229 -14.93 -7.86 -4.75
C SER A 229 -14.93 -8.86 -5.93
N GLY A 230 -15.43 -10.09 -5.71
CA GLY A 230 -15.67 -11.07 -6.76
C GLY A 230 -14.39 -11.49 -7.47
N VAL A 231 -14.39 -11.40 -8.81
CA VAL A 231 -13.28 -11.87 -9.68
C VAL A 231 -12.28 -10.76 -10.05
N VAL A 232 -12.38 -9.57 -9.46
CA VAL A 232 -11.49 -8.44 -9.79
C VAL A 232 -10.04 -8.81 -9.50
N THR A 233 -9.21 -8.80 -10.53
CA THR A 233 -7.76 -9.01 -10.44
C THR A 233 -7.05 -8.28 -11.59
N GLY A 234 -5.83 -7.83 -11.35
CA GLY A 234 -5.02 -7.09 -12.34
C GLY A 234 -5.48 -5.64 -12.57
N SER A 235 -6.46 -5.18 -11.80
CA SER A 235 -6.90 -3.79 -11.87
C SER A 235 -5.99 -2.90 -11.04
N VAL A 236 -5.63 -1.75 -11.58
CA VAL A 236 -5.12 -0.60 -10.86
C VAL A 236 -6.28 0.39 -10.86
N LEU A 237 -6.87 0.58 -9.70
CA LEU A 237 -8.13 1.29 -9.53
C LEU A 237 -7.84 2.71 -9.07
N ASP A 238 -8.31 3.68 -9.82
CA ASP A 238 -8.22 5.09 -9.43
C ASP A 238 -9.15 5.36 -8.24
N TRP A 239 -8.54 5.63 -7.09
CA TRP A 239 -9.21 6.12 -5.91
C TRP A 239 -8.77 7.57 -5.68
N ASP A 240 -9.04 8.38 -6.66
CA ASP A 240 -8.72 9.79 -6.74
C ASP A 240 -9.93 10.57 -7.27
N GLN A 241 -10.01 11.83 -6.97
CA GLN A 241 -11.04 12.72 -7.49
C GLN A 241 -10.64 13.40 -8.80
N ASN A 242 -9.41 13.21 -9.25
CA ASN A 242 -8.95 13.63 -10.57
C ASN A 242 -9.21 12.52 -11.59
N VAL A 243 -9.67 12.90 -12.78
CA VAL A 243 -9.88 11.98 -13.90
C VAL A 243 -8.74 12.15 -14.89
N PHE A 244 -7.77 11.23 -14.85
CA PHE A 244 -6.61 11.29 -15.72
C PHE A 244 -7.02 11.04 -17.18
N GLY A 245 -6.54 11.91 -18.10
CA GLY A 245 -6.90 11.82 -19.51
C GLY A 245 -8.25 12.50 -19.87
N GLY A 246 -8.94 13.09 -18.91
CA GLY A 246 -10.03 14.03 -19.18
C GLY A 246 -9.47 15.26 -19.93
N MET A 247 -10.17 15.71 -20.95
CA MET A 247 -9.86 16.96 -21.66
C MET A 247 -11.00 17.95 -21.38
N ASP A 248 -10.62 19.11 -20.82
CA ASP A 248 -11.52 20.26 -20.64
C ASP A 248 -11.56 21.11 -21.93
#